data_d47fc9ae13f63e213f5686293af2624e
#
_entry.id   d47fc9ae13f63e213f5686293af2624e
#
_cell.length_a   1.000
_cell.length_b   1.000
_cell.length_c   1.000
_cell.angle_alpha   90.00
_cell.angle_beta   90.00
_cell.angle_gamma   90.00
#
_symmetry.space_group_name_H-M   'P 1'
#
loop_
_entity.id
_entity.type
_entity.pdbx_description
1 polymer ?
#
loop_
_entity_poly.entity_id
_entity_poly.type
_entity_poly.pdbx_seq_one_letter_code
_entity_poly.pdbx_strand_id
1 'polypeptide(L)'
;IDNIRKTKHNEDILDNILEMKDCGFKYQRFNVGLSQKGKNDLAERLFYKPTSGRIEDERDIPILIGKEISSFYHSLSPQKCLRYNYETLLKSNETTYYNKKIMNEPIKLIWRQTAPYFIGTILANKIFFGNTIQAGIIKEAYKDIISYEYLCGLLNSQYLRNIYEQNVKEGGRVFPQVKLEKLKPLPIVIPTKEERKKVEDIVSQIIDLRSKSQDTEDLEVYLNQVVNKLYMK
;
A
#
# COMPACT_ATOMS: atom_id res chain seq x y z
N ILE A 1 -10.95 -0.19 30.75
CA ILE A 1 -10.89 0.03 29.27
C ILE A 1 -10.65 1.51 28.94
N ASP A 2 -10.78 2.44 29.93
CA ASP A 2 -10.70 3.89 29.72
C ASP A 2 -9.32 4.53 29.92
N ASN A 3 -8.26 3.75 30.09
CA ASN A 3 -6.93 4.28 30.42
C ASN A 3 -5.96 4.51 29.24
N ILE A 4 -6.41 4.32 27.98
CA ILE A 4 -5.53 4.50 26.80
C ILE A 4 -5.64 5.89 26.16
N ARG A 5 -6.54 6.76 26.63
CA ARG A 5 -6.83 8.08 26.00
C ARG A 5 -6.30 9.30 26.74
N LYS A 6 -5.19 9.21 27.44
CA LYS A 6 -4.51 10.38 28.00
C LYS A 6 -3.04 10.43 27.60
N THR A 7 -2.74 10.42 26.32
CA THR A 7 -1.41 10.79 25.84
C THR A 7 -1.38 12.30 25.57
N LYS A 8 -0.42 12.97 26.19
CA LYS A 8 -0.12 14.42 26.06
C LYS A 8 0.52 14.75 24.70
N HIS A 9 0.37 13.90 23.68
CA HIS A 9 1.04 14.07 22.40
C HIS A 9 0.13 14.72 21.38
N ASN A 10 0.76 15.51 20.51
CA ASN A 10 0.15 16.03 19.31
C ASN A 10 -0.05 14.87 18.35
N GLU A 11 -1.19 14.19 18.47
CA GLU A 11 -1.60 13.08 17.58
C GLU A 11 -2.69 13.56 16.63
N ASP A 12 -2.68 13.04 15.42
CA ASP A 12 -3.77 13.20 14.47
C ASP A 12 -4.20 11.82 13.94
N ILE A 13 -5.37 11.73 13.33
CA ILE A 13 -5.80 10.48 12.73
C ILE A 13 -5.27 10.35 11.31
N LEU A 14 -5.00 9.10 10.89
CA LEU A 14 -4.44 8.81 9.58
C LEU A 14 -5.29 9.40 8.44
N ASP A 15 -6.63 9.44 8.57
CA ASP A 15 -7.52 10.02 7.55
C ASP A 15 -7.31 11.52 7.34
N ASN A 16 -6.83 12.26 8.33
CA ASN A 16 -6.50 13.68 8.18
C ASN A 16 -5.19 13.87 7.39
N ILE A 17 -4.25 12.94 7.54
CA ILE A 17 -2.89 13.00 7.01
C ILE A 17 -2.81 12.41 5.59
N LEU A 18 -3.46 11.27 5.37
CA LEU A 18 -3.32 10.47 4.15
C LEU A 18 -4.66 10.40 3.38
N GLU A 19 -4.67 10.81 2.12
CA GLU A 19 -5.79 10.52 1.22
C GLU A 19 -5.67 9.08 0.75
N MET A 20 -6.50 8.20 1.31
CA MET A 20 -6.50 6.76 1.04
C MET A 20 -7.66 6.36 0.16
N LYS A 21 -7.42 5.53 -0.85
CA LYS A 21 -8.48 4.99 -1.72
C LYS A 21 -8.17 3.56 -2.19
N ASP A 22 -9.25 2.87 -2.51
CA ASP A 22 -9.25 1.65 -3.30
C ASP A 22 -9.11 2.03 -4.77
N CYS A 23 -7.87 2.18 -5.25
CA CYS A 23 -7.51 2.93 -6.45
C CYS A 23 -6.84 2.10 -7.54
N GLY A 24 -6.62 0.79 -7.31
CA GLY A 24 -5.95 -0.10 -8.25
C GLY A 24 -6.71 -0.28 -9.57
N PHE A 25 -5.99 -0.66 -10.61
CA PHE A 25 -6.55 -0.90 -11.94
C PHE A 25 -7.58 -2.04 -11.91
N LYS A 26 -8.81 -1.71 -12.34
CA LYS A 26 -9.96 -2.62 -12.43
C LYS A 26 -10.45 -2.70 -13.87
N TYR A 27 -11.00 -3.82 -14.24
CA TYR A 27 -11.65 -4.05 -15.53
C TYR A 27 -12.93 -4.83 -15.33
N GLN A 28 -13.94 -4.51 -16.10
CA GLN A 28 -15.25 -5.14 -15.99
C GLN A 28 -16.01 -5.14 -17.33
N ARG A 29 -17.02 -6.01 -17.41
CA ARG A 29 -17.95 -6.12 -18.52
C ARG A 29 -19.35 -5.81 -18.01
N PHE A 30 -20.10 -4.98 -18.76
CA PHE A 30 -21.47 -4.62 -18.41
C PHE A 30 -22.49 -5.59 -19.03
N ASN A 31 -23.67 -5.67 -18.42
CA ASN A 31 -24.86 -6.35 -18.96
C ASN A 31 -24.69 -7.85 -19.29
N VAL A 32 -23.66 -8.48 -18.77
CA VAL A 32 -23.46 -9.92 -18.88
C VAL A 32 -23.15 -10.43 -17.51
N GLY A 33 -23.93 -11.40 -17.03
CA GLY A 33 -23.49 -12.18 -15.86
C GLY A 33 -22.09 -12.68 -16.15
N LEU A 34 -21.11 -12.20 -15.39
CA LEU A 34 -19.70 -12.52 -15.61
C LEU A 34 -19.48 -14.01 -15.32
N SER A 35 -19.56 -14.84 -16.34
CA SER A 35 -18.99 -16.18 -16.26
C SER A 35 -17.49 -16.04 -15.99
N GLN A 36 -16.91 -17.00 -15.27
CA GLN A 36 -15.47 -17.02 -15.03
C GLN A 36 -14.67 -16.97 -16.36
N LYS A 37 -15.18 -17.65 -17.40
CA LYS A 37 -14.61 -17.64 -18.76
C LYS A 37 -14.58 -16.25 -19.39
N GLY A 38 -15.64 -15.45 -19.23
CA GLY A 38 -15.66 -14.09 -19.75
C GLY A 38 -14.69 -13.12 -19.05
N LYS A 39 -14.37 -13.35 -17.77
CA LYS A 39 -13.32 -12.60 -17.06
C LYS A 39 -11.93 -12.92 -17.57
N ASN A 40 -11.65 -14.19 -17.82
CA ASN A 40 -10.34 -14.64 -18.31
C ASN A 40 -10.06 -14.08 -19.71
N ASP A 41 -11.02 -14.15 -20.63
CA ASP A 41 -10.89 -13.60 -21.99
C ASP A 41 -10.56 -12.08 -21.96
N LEU A 42 -11.24 -11.30 -21.13
CA LEU A 42 -10.94 -9.87 -20.98
C LEU A 42 -9.55 -9.67 -20.37
N ALA A 43 -9.21 -10.39 -19.31
CA ALA A 43 -7.91 -10.28 -18.67
C ALA A 43 -6.76 -10.66 -19.63
N GLU A 44 -6.89 -11.72 -20.40
CA GLU A 44 -5.89 -12.19 -21.37
C GLU A 44 -5.64 -11.19 -22.52
N ARG A 45 -6.69 -10.44 -22.92
CA ARG A 45 -6.53 -9.37 -23.91
C ARG A 45 -5.80 -8.14 -23.35
N LEU A 46 -6.07 -7.78 -22.10
CA LEU A 46 -5.49 -6.59 -21.48
C LEU A 46 -4.08 -6.83 -20.94
N PHE A 47 -3.82 -8.02 -20.43
CA PHE A 47 -2.61 -8.31 -19.68
C PHE A 47 -1.88 -9.53 -20.25
N TYR A 48 -0.60 -9.57 -19.96
CA TYR A 48 0.24 -10.76 -20.18
C TYR A 48 1.23 -10.92 -19.04
N LYS A 49 1.85 -12.10 -18.97
CA LYS A 49 2.94 -12.38 -18.04
C LYS A 49 4.25 -12.25 -18.80
N PRO A 50 5.17 -11.38 -18.38
CA PRO A 50 6.47 -11.24 -19.02
C PRO A 50 7.23 -12.56 -19.05
N THR A 51 7.73 -12.96 -20.21
CA THR A 51 8.54 -14.17 -20.35
C THR A 51 10.00 -13.83 -20.04
N SER A 52 10.60 -14.56 -19.08
CA SER A 52 11.98 -14.31 -18.64
C SER A 52 12.23 -12.85 -18.20
N GLY A 53 11.20 -12.19 -17.64
CA GLY A 53 11.26 -10.79 -17.20
C GLY A 53 11.28 -9.76 -18.34
N ARG A 54 11.13 -10.19 -19.61
CA ARG A 54 11.08 -9.28 -20.76
C ARG A 54 9.66 -8.79 -21.02
N ILE A 55 9.51 -7.47 -21.13
CA ILE A 55 8.30 -6.80 -21.57
C ILE A 55 8.19 -6.95 -23.10
N GLU A 56 7.00 -7.24 -23.63
CA GLU A 56 6.77 -7.43 -25.08
C GLU A 56 6.92 -6.14 -25.88
N ASP A 57 6.47 -5.03 -25.32
CA ASP A 57 6.59 -3.68 -25.88
C ASP A 57 7.07 -2.73 -24.77
N GLU A 58 8.04 -1.86 -25.04
CA GLU A 58 8.60 -0.92 -24.07
C GLU A 58 7.57 0.06 -23.48
N ARG A 59 6.45 0.27 -24.16
CA ARG A 59 5.32 1.09 -23.72
C ARG A 59 4.38 0.36 -22.78
N ASP A 60 4.48 -0.96 -22.67
CA ASP A 60 3.63 -1.75 -21.79
C ASP A 60 3.90 -1.41 -20.32
N ILE A 61 2.86 -1.43 -19.53
CA ILE A 61 2.88 -0.89 -18.18
C ILE A 61 3.00 -2.05 -17.18
N PRO A 62 4.10 -2.14 -16.42
CA PRO A 62 4.21 -3.10 -15.33
C PRO A 62 3.12 -2.87 -14.28
N ILE A 63 2.49 -3.97 -13.81
CA ILE A 63 1.45 -3.93 -12.79
C ILE A 63 1.85 -4.78 -11.58
N LEU A 64 1.94 -4.13 -10.42
CA LEU A 64 2.07 -4.81 -9.13
C LEU A 64 0.74 -5.43 -8.70
N ILE A 65 0.82 -6.57 -8.05
CA ILE A 65 -0.30 -7.24 -7.38
C ILE A 65 0.01 -7.47 -5.90
N GLY A 66 -1.01 -7.64 -5.06
CA GLY A 66 -0.83 -7.66 -3.61
C GLY A 66 0.22 -8.66 -3.10
N LYS A 67 0.35 -9.85 -3.70
CA LYS A 67 1.36 -10.84 -3.31
C LYS A 67 2.81 -10.38 -3.51
N GLU A 68 3.04 -9.36 -4.33
CA GLU A 68 4.36 -8.79 -4.63
C GLU A 68 4.77 -7.69 -3.64
N ILE A 69 3.93 -7.41 -2.63
CA ILE A 69 4.21 -6.45 -1.56
C ILE A 69 4.46 -7.21 -0.27
N SER A 70 5.48 -6.84 0.47
CA SER A 70 5.72 -7.17 1.88
C SER A 70 5.97 -5.90 2.68
N SER A 71 6.09 -6.00 3.99
CA SER A 71 6.49 -4.85 4.81
C SER A 71 7.80 -4.27 4.28
N PHE A 72 7.82 -2.97 4.01
CA PHE A 72 8.99 -2.22 3.50
C PHE A 72 9.53 -2.64 2.13
N TYR A 73 8.84 -3.50 1.38
CA TYR A 73 9.34 -3.99 0.10
C TYR A 73 8.24 -4.28 -0.92
N HIS A 74 8.52 -4.03 -2.18
CA HIS A 74 7.74 -4.54 -3.32
C HIS A 74 8.68 -5.12 -4.39
N SER A 75 8.18 -6.08 -5.14
CA SER A 75 8.93 -6.66 -6.26
C SER A 75 9.27 -5.59 -7.31
N LEU A 76 10.52 -5.58 -7.75
CA LEU A 76 10.98 -4.74 -8.87
C LEU A 76 10.74 -5.40 -10.23
N SER A 77 10.41 -6.70 -10.23
CA SER A 77 10.13 -7.49 -11.43
C SER A 77 8.65 -7.89 -11.44
N PRO A 78 7.76 -7.07 -12.00
CA PRO A 78 6.33 -7.33 -12.00
C PRO A 78 6.04 -8.62 -12.77
N GLN A 79 5.19 -9.46 -12.19
CA GLN A 79 4.77 -10.71 -12.82
C GLN A 79 3.64 -10.51 -13.84
N LYS A 80 3.22 -9.27 -14.07
CA LYS A 80 2.10 -8.92 -14.94
C LYS A 80 2.35 -7.57 -15.60
N CYS A 81 2.04 -7.46 -16.89
CA CYS A 81 2.05 -6.22 -17.64
C CYS A 81 0.67 -5.94 -18.23
N LEU A 82 0.27 -4.68 -18.23
CA LEU A 82 -0.87 -4.14 -18.95
C LEU A 82 -0.36 -3.67 -20.32
N ARG A 83 -1.02 -4.09 -21.38
CA ARG A 83 -0.69 -3.62 -22.74
C ARG A 83 -0.93 -2.12 -22.84
N TYR A 84 0.00 -1.36 -23.40
CA TYR A 84 -0.09 0.10 -23.52
C TYR A 84 -1.35 0.55 -24.27
N ASN A 85 -1.78 -0.25 -25.23
CA ASN A 85 -2.97 0.01 -26.05
C ASN A 85 -4.26 -0.63 -25.50
N TYR A 86 -4.29 -0.95 -24.20
CA TYR A 86 -5.39 -1.69 -23.56
C TYR A 86 -6.79 -1.11 -23.83
N GLU A 87 -6.89 0.20 -24.00
CA GLU A 87 -8.18 0.86 -24.30
C GLU A 87 -8.74 0.42 -25.66
N THR A 88 -7.88 0.20 -26.66
CA THR A 88 -8.29 -0.27 -27.99
C THR A 88 -8.69 -1.74 -28.04
N LEU A 89 -8.34 -2.48 -27.00
CA LEU A 89 -8.63 -3.91 -26.85
C LEU A 89 -9.98 -4.17 -26.16
N LEU A 90 -10.66 -3.12 -25.70
CA LEU A 90 -11.96 -3.20 -25.04
C LEU A 90 -13.07 -3.35 -26.10
N LYS A 91 -14.05 -4.22 -25.80
CA LYS A 91 -15.30 -4.32 -26.56
C LYS A 91 -16.29 -3.24 -26.06
N SER A 92 -17.36 -3.00 -26.80
CA SER A 92 -18.35 -1.94 -26.52
C SER A 92 -19.01 -2.03 -25.14
N ASN A 93 -19.06 -3.23 -24.54
CA ASN A 93 -19.63 -3.47 -23.20
C ASN A 93 -18.57 -3.67 -22.12
N GLU A 94 -17.32 -3.29 -22.37
CA GLU A 94 -16.20 -3.46 -21.46
C GLU A 94 -15.62 -2.10 -21.08
N THR A 95 -15.07 -2.01 -19.86
CA THR A 95 -14.43 -0.79 -19.36
C THR A 95 -13.29 -1.13 -18.41
N THR A 96 -12.41 -0.13 -18.26
CA THR A 96 -11.36 -0.12 -17.22
C THR A 96 -11.55 1.10 -16.34
N TYR A 97 -11.12 0.98 -15.09
CA TYR A 97 -11.18 2.07 -14.11
C TYR A 97 -9.98 2.00 -13.18
N TYR A 98 -9.42 3.16 -12.86
CA TYR A 98 -8.45 3.37 -11.78
C TYR A 98 -8.48 4.83 -11.33
N ASN A 99 -8.00 5.10 -10.12
CA ASN A 99 -7.88 6.47 -9.65
C ASN A 99 -6.66 7.14 -10.25
N LYS A 100 -6.87 7.98 -11.28
CA LYS A 100 -5.80 8.66 -12.01
C LYS A 100 -4.94 9.56 -11.11
N LYS A 101 -5.54 10.25 -10.13
CA LYS A 101 -4.82 11.14 -9.21
C LYS A 101 -3.78 10.35 -8.42
N ILE A 102 -4.20 9.31 -7.69
CA ILE A 102 -3.28 8.51 -6.86
C ILE A 102 -2.32 7.70 -7.72
N MET A 103 -2.78 7.13 -8.84
CA MET A 103 -1.95 6.31 -9.71
C MET A 103 -0.78 7.10 -10.30
N ASN A 104 -1.00 8.36 -10.69
CA ASN A 104 -0.01 9.22 -11.32
C ASN A 104 0.88 9.97 -10.33
N GLU A 105 0.57 9.93 -9.03
CA GLU A 105 1.44 10.53 -8.03
C GLU A 105 2.83 9.87 -8.04
N PRO A 106 3.93 10.64 -8.08
CA PRO A 106 5.28 10.07 -8.20
C PRO A 106 5.68 9.22 -7.00
N ILE A 107 5.25 9.59 -5.80
CA ILE A 107 5.51 8.86 -4.56
C ILE A 107 4.18 8.60 -3.85
N LYS A 108 3.97 7.38 -3.41
CA LYS A 108 2.78 6.98 -2.66
C LYS A 108 3.07 5.83 -1.71
N LEU A 109 2.27 5.73 -0.67
CA LEU A 109 2.24 4.56 0.18
C LEU A 109 1.31 3.53 -0.44
N ILE A 110 1.74 2.27 -0.53
CA ILE A 110 0.95 1.15 -1.06
C ILE A 110 0.93 0.00 -0.06
N TRP A 111 -0.18 -0.73 -0.01
CA TRP A 111 -0.33 -1.89 0.88
C TRP A 111 -1.27 -2.94 0.31
N ARG A 112 -1.15 -4.16 0.81
CA ARG A 112 -2.03 -5.27 0.44
C ARG A 112 -3.46 -4.99 0.87
N GLN A 113 -4.43 -5.19 -0.02
CA GLN A 113 -5.84 -5.23 0.35
C GLN A 113 -6.16 -6.53 1.10
N THR A 114 -5.64 -7.67 0.64
CA THR A 114 -5.83 -8.96 1.31
C THR A 114 -4.67 -9.21 2.27
N ALA A 115 -4.89 -8.86 3.53
CA ALA A 115 -3.98 -9.07 4.64
C ALA A 115 -4.75 -8.90 5.96
N PRO A 116 -4.30 -9.49 7.08
CA PRO A 116 -4.94 -9.34 8.39
C PRO A 116 -4.75 -7.95 9.02
N TYR A 117 -3.70 -7.25 8.64
CA TYR A 117 -3.31 -5.91 9.09
C TYR A 117 -2.55 -5.20 7.97
N PHE A 118 -2.11 -3.97 8.22
CA PHE A 118 -1.33 -3.22 7.23
C PHE A 118 -0.01 -3.95 6.93
N ILE A 119 0.23 -4.24 5.66
CA ILE A 119 1.48 -4.75 5.10
C ILE A 119 1.77 -3.92 3.86
N GLY A 120 2.70 -2.97 3.98
CA GLY A 120 2.88 -1.99 2.93
C GLY A 120 4.30 -1.44 2.82
N THR A 121 4.49 -0.66 1.77
CA THR A 121 5.76 -0.01 1.45
C THR A 121 5.55 1.28 0.65
N ILE A 122 6.63 1.96 0.35
CA ILE A 122 6.65 3.16 -0.49
C ILE A 122 6.83 2.74 -1.95
N LEU A 123 6.03 3.30 -2.82
CA LEU A 123 6.18 3.18 -4.27
C LEU A 123 6.60 4.53 -4.84
N ALA A 124 7.85 4.62 -5.28
CA ALA A 124 8.48 5.85 -5.80
C ALA A 124 8.51 5.92 -7.33
N ASN A 125 7.71 5.16 -8.03
CA ASN A 125 7.68 5.09 -9.49
C ASN A 125 6.25 5.15 -10.04
N LYS A 126 6.12 5.47 -11.33
CA LYS A 126 4.85 5.40 -12.07
C LYS A 126 4.48 3.94 -12.45
N ILE A 127 4.64 3.02 -11.52
CA ILE A 127 4.21 1.64 -11.69
C ILE A 127 2.72 1.58 -11.35
N PHE A 128 1.94 0.92 -12.19
CA PHE A 128 0.54 0.66 -11.92
C PHE A 128 0.39 -0.51 -10.96
N PHE A 129 -0.75 -0.61 -10.31
CA PHE A 129 -1.07 -1.72 -9.44
C PHE A 129 -2.53 -2.15 -9.60
N GLY A 130 -2.78 -3.44 -9.40
CA GLY A 130 -4.09 -4.04 -9.51
C GLY A 130 -4.97 -3.78 -8.28
N ASN A 131 -6.22 -4.21 -8.38
CA ASN A 131 -7.25 -4.06 -7.35
C ASN A 131 -7.00 -4.83 -6.04
N THR A 132 -5.91 -5.56 -5.93
CA THR A 132 -5.46 -6.23 -4.71
C THR A 132 -4.51 -5.37 -3.87
N ILE A 133 -4.28 -4.13 -4.32
CA ILE A 133 -3.45 -3.12 -3.65
C ILE A 133 -4.31 -1.88 -3.42
N GLN A 134 -4.20 -1.34 -2.23
CA GLN A 134 -4.70 -0.02 -1.84
C GLN A 134 -3.54 0.96 -1.77
N ALA A 135 -3.81 2.25 -1.90
CA ALA A 135 -2.76 3.27 -1.82
C ALA A 135 -3.25 4.55 -1.16
N GLY A 136 -2.28 5.34 -0.72
CA GLY A 136 -2.52 6.65 -0.13
C GLY A 136 -1.42 7.65 -0.47
N ILE A 137 -1.82 8.92 -0.54
CA ILE A 137 -0.92 10.06 -0.75
C ILE A 137 -1.03 11.02 0.41
N ILE A 138 0.10 11.56 0.86
CA ILE A 138 0.14 12.55 1.94
C ILE A 138 -0.55 13.81 1.46
N LYS A 139 -1.50 14.30 2.25
CA LYS A 139 -2.22 15.56 1.95
C LYS A 139 -1.27 16.75 2.07
N GLU A 140 -1.51 17.79 1.27
CA GLU A 140 -0.64 18.95 1.14
C GLU A 140 -0.26 19.58 2.49
N ALA A 141 -1.24 19.70 3.39
CA ALA A 141 -1.03 20.29 4.73
C ALA A 141 0.00 19.56 5.62
N TYR A 142 0.36 18.31 5.27
CA TYR A 142 1.26 17.48 6.08
C TYR A 142 2.59 17.16 5.40
N LYS A 143 2.80 17.53 4.14
CA LYS A 143 4.01 17.20 3.35
C LYS A 143 5.31 17.68 3.99
N ASP A 144 5.30 18.84 4.66
CA ASP A 144 6.48 19.39 5.35
C ASP A 144 6.69 18.77 6.74
N ILE A 145 5.66 18.14 7.31
CA ILE A 145 5.65 17.63 8.68
C ILE A 145 5.92 16.13 8.71
N ILE A 146 5.35 15.38 7.78
CA ILE A 146 5.35 13.91 7.76
C ILE A 146 5.87 13.44 6.41
N SER A 147 6.77 12.44 6.43
CA SER A 147 7.27 11.77 5.21
C SER A 147 6.59 10.41 5.00
N TYR A 148 6.77 9.86 3.80
CA TYR A 148 6.31 8.51 3.49
C TYR A 148 7.07 7.45 4.29
N GLU A 149 8.37 7.64 4.51
CA GLU A 149 9.21 6.76 5.34
C GLU A 149 8.70 6.74 6.79
N TYR A 150 8.38 7.89 7.35
CA TYR A 150 7.82 7.99 8.69
C TYR A 150 6.49 7.22 8.80
N LEU A 151 5.54 7.48 7.90
CA LEU A 151 4.25 6.77 7.89
C LEU A 151 4.42 5.27 7.64
N CYS A 152 5.31 4.88 6.72
CA CYS A 152 5.60 3.49 6.43
C CYS A 152 6.13 2.75 7.67
N GLY A 153 7.01 3.41 8.42
CA GLY A 153 7.54 2.87 9.68
C GLY A 153 6.47 2.69 10.74
N LEU A 154 5.65 3.71 10.96
CA LEU A 154 4.57 3.64 11.95
C LEU A 154 3.53 2.57 11.59
N LEU A 155 3.05 2.56 10.35
CA LEU A 155 1.97 1.67 9.91
C LEU A 155 2.39 0.18 9.85
N ASN A 156 3.67 -0.12 9.61
CA ASN A 156 4.19 -1.49 9.71
C ASN A 156 4.61 -1.88 11.14
N SER A 157 4.56 -0.96 12.12
CA SER A 157 4.97 -1.25 13.50
C SER A 157 3.99 -2.18 14.21
N GLN A 158 4.53 -2.93 15.17
CA GLN A 158 3.71 -3.78 16.05
C GLN A 158 2.71 -2.94 16.86
N TYR A 159 3.04 -1.70 17.22
CA TYR A 159 2.16 -0.82 18.00
C TYR A 159 0.87 -0.51 17.24
N LEU A 160 0.94 0.02 16.00
CA LEU A 160 -0.25 0.32 15.21
C LEU A 160 -0.97 -0.94 14.72
N ARG A 161 -0.23 -2.02 14.49
CA ARG A 161 -0.83 -3.33 14.22
C ARG A 161 -1.74 -3.77 15.37
N ASN A 162 -1.28 -3.70 16.61
CA ASN A 162 -2.07 -4.07 17.78
C ASN A 162 -3.35 -3.23 17.90
N ILE A 163 -3.26 -1.90 17.65
CA ILE A 163 -4.43 -1.02 17.64
C ILE A 163 -5.40 -1.41 16.52
N TYR A 164 -4.89 -1.68 15.33
CA TYR A 164 -5.72 -2.11 14.19
C TYR A 164 -6.45 -3.42 14.50
N GLU A 165 -5.74 -4.44 14.98
CA GLU A 165 -6.29 -5.76 15.31
C GLU A 165 -7.36 -5.69 16.41
N GLN A 166 -7.21 -4.81 17.41
CA GLN A 166 -8.23 -4.57 18.43
C GLN A 166 -9.53 -3.97 17.86
N ASN A 167 -9.40 -3.15 16.81
CA ASN A 167 -10.54 -2.51 16.14
C ASN A 167 -11.21 -3.42 15.10
N VAL A 168 -10.56 -4.50 14.67
CA VAL A 168 -11.05 -5.46 13.68
C VAL A 168 -11.35 -6.80 14.37
N LYS A 169 -12.50 -6.90 15.06
CA LYS A 169 -12.99 -8.17 15.59
C LYS A 169 -13.59 -9.02 14.46
N GLU A 170 -12.79 -9.44 13.52
CA GLU A 170 -13.20 -10.37 12.45
C GLU A 170 -12.65 -11.78 12.72
N GLY A 171 -13.29 -12.51 13.62
CA GLY A 171 -13.05 -13.95 13.74
C GLY A 171 -13.61 -14.70 12.54
N GLY A 172 -12.82 -15.60 11.95
CA GLY A 172 -13.33 -16.65 11.05
C GLY A 172 -13.30 -16.39 9.55
N ARG A 173 -12.73 -15.31 9.04
CA ARG A 173 -12.53 -15.16 7.59
C ARG A 173 -11.28 -15.88 7.11
N VAL A 174 -11.45 -16.70 6.08
CA VAL A 174 -10.33 -17.42 5.41
C VAL A 174 -9.36 -16.44 4.74
N PHE A 175 -9.85 -15.28 4.26
CA PHE A 175 -9.07 -14.22 3.64
C PHE A 175 -9.40 -12.86 4.27
N PRO A 176 -8.69 -12.45 5.33
CA PRO A 176 -8.89 -11.15 5.95
C PRO A 176 -8.53 -10.03 4.97
N GLN A 177 -9.27 -8.92 5.03
CA GLN A 177 -9.00 -7.74 4.21
C GLN A 177 -8.72 -6.53 5.08
N VAL A 178 -7.72 -5.75 4.68
CA VAL A 178 -7.45 -4.44 5.26
C VAL A 178 -8.57 -3.49 4.84
N LYS A 179 -9.34 -3.02 5.83
CA LYS A 179 -10.47 -2.11 5.61
C LYS A 179 -10.03 -0.68 5.83
N LEU A 180 -10.24 0.17 4.83
CA LEU A 180 -9.90 1.60 4.92
C LEU A 180 -10.58 2.28 6.10
N GLU A 181 -11.84 1.97 6.38
CA GLU A 181 -12.61 2.48 7.54
C GLU A 181 -11.97 2.15 8.89
N LYS A 182 -11.13 1.12 8.96
CA LYS A 182 -10.39 0.71 10.16
C LYS A 182 -8.96 1.25 10.20
N LEU A 183 -8.39 1.59 9.05
CA LEU A 183 -7.11 2.30 8.98
C LEU A 183 -7.28 3.78 9.29
N LYS A 184 -8.33 4.42 8.78
CA LYS A 184 -8.59 5.86 8.91
C LYS A 184 -8.47 6.41 10.32
N PRO A 185 -9.01 5.78 11.37
CA PRO A 185 -8.95 6.29 12.74
C PRO A 185 -7.64 5.96 13.47
N LEU A 186 -6.64 5.35 12.82
CA LEU A 186 -5.38 5.05 13.48
C LEU A 186 -4.70 6.35 13.94
N PRO A 187 -4.25 6.42 15.22
CA PRO A 187 -3.57 7.58 15.73
C PRO A 187 -2.15 7.66 15.16
N ILE A 188 -1.78 8.82 14.66
CA ILE A 188 -0.44 9.11 14.14
C ILE A 188 0.18 10.22 14.95
N VAL A 189 1.27 9.96 15.63
CA VAL A 189 2.04 10.96 16.35
C VAL A 189 2.62 11.95 15.34
N ILE A 190 2.40 13.25 15.56
CA ILE A 190 3.04 14.32 14.80
C ILE A 190 4.46 14.49 15.35
N PRO A 191 5.50 14.14 14.60
CA PRO A 191 6.86 14.06 15.13
C PRO A 191 7.54 15.43 15.24
N THR A 192 8.52 15.54 16.12
CA THR A 192 9.57 16.55 15.97
C THR A 192 10.46 16.22 14.76
N LYS A 193 11.30 17.15 14.33
CA LYS A 193 12.23 16.90 13.23
C LYS A 193 13.20 15.74 13.52
N GLU A 194 13.68 15.66 14.75
CA GLU A 194 14.60 14.62 15.20
C GLU A 194 13.94 13.24 15.23
N GLU A 195 12.70 13.17 15.75
CA GLU A 195 11.92 11.94 15.79
C GLU A 195 11.60 11.43 14.39
N ARG A 196 11.15 12.33 13.49
CA ARG A 196 10.91 12.02 12.09
C ARG A 196 12.16 11.46 11.44
N LYS A 197 13.28 12.21 11.53
CA LYS A 197 14.56 11.82 10.93
C LYS A 197 15.03 10.45 11.40
N LYS A 198 14.88 10.16 12.69
CA LYS A 198 15.27 8.87 13.26
C LYS A 198 14.48 7.71 12.64
N VAL A 199 13.16 7.85 12.48
CA VAL A 199 12.33 6.81 11.85
C VAL A 199 12.64 6.69 10.36
N GLU A 200 12.80 7.81 9.65
CA GLU A 200 13.17 7.87 8.24
C GLU A 200 14.48 7.09 7.96
N ASP A 201 15.50 7.33 8.76
CA ASP A 201 16.81 6.68 8.59
C ASP A 201 16.73 5.17 8.78
N ILE A 202 15.98 4.69 9.78
CA ILE A 202 15.78 3.26 10.01
C ILE A 202 15.00 2.64 8.85
N VAL A 203 13.88 3.25 8.44
CA VAL A 203 13.02 2.73 7.36
C VAL A 203 13.75 2.71 6.03
N SER A 204 14.53 3.75 5.72
CA SER A 204 15.36 3.80 4.50
C SER A 204 16.38 2.67 4.46
N GLN A 205 17.02 2.37 5.59
CA GLN A 205 17.96 1.24 5.70
C GLN A 205 17.25 -0.10 5.51
N ILE A 206 16.06 -0.29 6.11
CA ILE A 206 15.27 -1.51 5.94
C ILE A 206 14.91 -1.70 4.47
N ILE A 207 14.41 -0.66 3.80
CA ILE A 207 14.04 -0.72 2.37
C ILE A 207 15.26 -1.08 1.50
N ASP A 208 16.41 -0.45 1.74
CA ASP A 208 17.64 -0.72 1.00
C ASP A 208 18.10 -2.18 1.17
N LEU A 209 18.17 -2.67 2.40
CA LEU A 209 18.58 -4.06 2.69
C LEU A 209 17.60 -5.08 2.10
N ARG A 210 16.28 -4.84 2.23
CA ARG A 210 15.27 -5.74 1.63
C ARG A 210 15.34 -5.75 0.10
N SER A 211 15.68 -4.63 -0.53
CA SER A 211 15.90 -4.57 -1.98
C SER A 211 17.06 -5.47 -2.44
N LYS A 212 18.02 -5.70 -1.56
CA LYS A 212 19.19 -6.58 -1.74
C LYS A 212 18.97 -7.99 -1.20
N SER A 213 17.75 -8.33 -0.77
CA SER A 213 17.40 -9.62 -0.14
C SER A 213 18.24 -9.92 1.12
N GLN A 214 18.63 -8.88 1.86
CA GLN A 214 19.37 -8.97 3.12
C GLN A 214 18.41 -8.98 4.31
N ASP A 215 18.91 -9.52 5.43
CA ASP A 215 18.14 -9.57 6.67
C ASP A 215 17.94 -8.18 7.28
N THR A 216 16.77 -7.95 7.86
CA THR A 216 16.35 -6.67 8.46
C THR A 216 15.77 -6.83 9.86
N GLU A 217 15.82 -8.04 10.46
CA GLU A 217 15.13 -8.34 11.72
C GLU A 217 15.55 -7.41 12.85
N ASP A 218 16.84 -7.21 13.06
CA ASP A 218 17.35 -6.31 14.12
C ASP A 218 16.88 -4.87 13.93
N LEU A 219 16.86 -4.37 12.70
CA LEU A 219 16.38 -3.02 12.39
C LEU A 219 14.87 -2.89 12.61
N GLU A 220 14.10 -3.90 12.28
CA GLU A 220 12.64 -3.91 12.51
C GLU A 220 12.32 -3.99 14.02
N VAL A 221 13.08 -4.75 14.80
CA VAL A 221 13.00 -4.75 16.27
C VAL A 221 13.34 -3.36 16.81
N TYR A 222 14.41 -2.74 16.33
CA TYR A 222 14.78 -1.39 16.73
C TYR A 222 13.75 -0.34 16.36
N LEU A 223 13.19 -0.42 15.14
CA LEU A 223 12.09 0.45 14.70
C LEU A 223 10.89 0.35 15.67
N ASN A 224 10.47 -0.87 16.02
CA ASN A 224 9.39 -1.09 16.98
C ASN A 224 9.66 -0.45 18.34
N GLN A 225 10.90 -0.51 18.85
CA GLN A 225 11.28 0.17 20.09
C GLN A 225 11.19 1.70 19.96
N VAL A 226 11.63 2.25 18.83
CA VAL A 226 11.55 3.69 18.56
C VAL A 226 10.10 4.14 18.47
N VAL A 227 9.27 3.42 17.71
CA VAL A 227 7.84 3.73 17.58
C VAL A 227 7.12 3.63 18.92
N ASN A 228 7.33 2.58 19.70
CA ASN A 228 6.74 2.45 21.03
C ASN A 228 7.07 3.68 21.92
N LYS A 229 8.31 4.18 21.87
CA LYS A 229 8.71 5.37 22.63
C LYS A 229 7.98 6.64 22.17
N LEU A 230 7.62 6.74 20.88
CA LEU A 230 6.84 7.87 20.39
C LEU A 230 5.44 7.91 21.02
N TYR A 231 4.80 6.79 21.22
CA TYR A 231 3.45 6.67 21.77
C TYR A 231 3.39 6.60 23.32
N MET A 232 4.52 6.42 24.00
CA MET A 232 4.60 6.32 25.46
C MET A 232 5.01 7.61 26.15
N LYS A 233 5.32 8.65 25.39
CA LYS A 233 5.64 9.97 25.95
C LYS A 233 4.36 10.66 26.37
#